data_d7428c63e33c1def51e5a56db8cf9792
#
_entry.id   d7428c63e33c1def51e5a56db8cf9792
#
_cell.length_a   1.000
_cell.length_b   1.000
_cell.length_c   1.000
_cell.angle_alpha   90.00
_cell.angle_beta   90.00
_cell.angle_gamma   90.00
#
_symmetry.space_group_name_H-M   'P 1'
#
loop_
_entity.id
_entity.type
_entity.pdbx_description
1 polymer ?
#
loop_
_entity_poly.entity_id
_entity_poly.type
_entity_poly.pdbx_seq_one_letter_code
_entity_poly.pdbx_strand_id
1 'polypeptide(L)'
;MVVQQHRTKFERLSADVMARWKNIPPAIASDCMNRCYVMSGRISPLSPGMKICGHARTITGMVGDNGPAHVAIGVATPGEILVIDARGHVETAVWGGI
;
A
#
# COMPACT_ATOMS: atom_id res chain seq x y z
N MET A 1 2.70 22.41 -6.83
CA MET A 1 2.78 21.46 -5.70
C MET A 1 4.16 20.82 -5.68
N VAL A 2 4.73 20.68 -4.50
CA VAL A 2 6.02 20.01 -4.31
C VAL A 2 5.78 18.64 -3.68
N VAL A 3 6.23 17.59 -4.34
CA VAL A 3 6.16 16.22 -3.83
C VAL A 3 7.56 15.79 -3.43
N GLN A 4 7.72 15.41 -2.16
CA GLN A 4 8.99 14.89 -1.66
C GLN A 4 9.02 13.38 -1.79
N GLN A 5 10.14 12.85 -2.23
CA GLN A 5 10.34 11.42 -2.38
C GLN A 5 11.41 10.96 -1.40
N HIS A 6 11.05 9.98 -0.57
CA HIS A 6 11.94 9.41 0.42
C HIS A 6 12.05 7.90 0.20
N ARG A 7 13.26 7.38 0.24
CA ARG A 7 13.52 5.94 0.13
C ARG A 7 12.76 5.27 -1.02
N THR A 8 12.78 5.91 -2.19
CA THR A 8 12.12 5.34 -3.38
C THR A 8 12.77 4.04 -3.84
N LYS A 9 14.01 3.80 -3.41
CA LYS A 9 14.72 2.53 -3.64
C LYS A 9 14.90 1.83 -2.30
N PHE A 10 14.57 0.56 -2.25
CA PHE A 10 14.71 -0.25 -1.05
C PHE A 10 15.05 -1.68 -1.42
N GLU A 11 15.58 -2.43 -0.47
CA GLU A 11 15.92 -3.82 -0.65
C GLU A 11 14.67 -4.66 -0.82
N ARG A 12 14.67 -5.53 -1.82
CA ARG A 12 13.54 -6.39 -2.15
C ARG A 12 13.73 -7.78 -1.53
N LEU A 13 12.62 -8.40 -1.14
CA LEU A 13 12.63 -9.81 -0.81
C LEU A 13 12.91 -10.62 -2.06
N SER A 14 13.54 -11.79 -1.90
CA SER A 14 13.70 -12.74 -3.01
C SER A 14 12.36 -13.22 -3.51
N ALA A 15 12.32 -13.70 -4.76
CA ALA A 15 11.09 -14.26 -5.33
C ALA A 15 10.58 -15.45 -4.51
N ASP A 16 11.48 -16.28 -3.98
CA ASP A 16 11.16 -17.42 -3.11
C ASP A 16 10.43 -16.97 -1.84
N VAL A 17 10.98 -15.98 -1.15
CA VAL A 17 10.38 -15.46 0.08
C VAL A 17 9.03 -14.82 -0.22
N MET A 18 8.93 -14.05 -1.29
CA MET A 18 7.67 -13.43 -1.68
C MET A 18 6.60 -14.49 -2.00
N ALA A 19 6.97 -15.55 -2.70
CA ALA A 19 6.05 -16.65 -3.00
C ALA A 19 5.53 -17.32 -1.72
N ARG A 20 6.37 -17.47 -0.71
CA ARG A 20 5.97 -18.02 0.60
C ARG A 20 4.98 -17.08 1.31
N TRP A 21 5.21 -15.77 1.25
CA TRP A 21 4.30 -14.79 1.85
C TRP A 21 2.90 -14.86 1.26
N LYS A 22 2.78 -15.13 -0.04
CA LYS A 22 1.48 -15.21 -0.72
C LYS A 22 0.58 -16.32 -0.16
N ASN A 23 1.16 -17.30 0.51
CA ASN A 23 0.43 -18.43 1.09
C ASN A 23 0.11 -18.22 2.58
N ILE A 24 0.50 -17.10 3.17
CA ILE A 24 0.28 -16.82 4.59
C ILE A 24 -0.96 -15.94 4.74
N PRO A 25 -2.00 -16.40 5.46
CA PRO A 25 -3.15 -15.54 5.74
C PRO A 25 -2.74 -14.31 6.54
N PRO A 26 -3.26 -13.13 6.22
CA PRO A 26 -2.90 -11.89 6.93
C PRO A 26 -3.13 -11.96 8.44
N ALA A 27 -4.18 -12.64 8.89
CA ALA A 27 -4.46 -12.79 10.32
C ALA A 27 -3.34 -13.55 11.05
N ILE A 28 -2.79 -14.58 10.41
CA ILE A 28 -1.68 -15.35 10.99
C ILE A 28 -0.41 -14.50 11.02
N ALA A 29 -0.15 -13.76 9.95
CA ALA A 29 0.98 -12.82 9.93
C ALA A 29 0.87 -11.79 11.06
N SER A 30 -0.32 -11.24 11.27
CA SER A 30 -0.60 -10.31 12.36
C SER A 30 -0.29 -10.92 13.72
N ASP A 31 -0.74 -12.15 13.96
CA ASP A 31 -0.48 -12.84 15.22
C ASP A 31 1.02 -13.02 15.46
N CYS A 32 1.77 -13.39 14.43
CA CYS A 32 3.23 -13.54 14.53
C CYS A 32 3.94 -12.21 14.76
N MET A 33 3.34 -11.10 14.39
CA MET A 33 3.87 -9.75 14.60
C MET A 33 3.33 -9.10 15.86
N ASN A 34 2.76 -9.88 16.75
CA ASN A 34 2.17 -9.40 18.00
C ASN A 34 1.09 -8.34 17.76
N ARG A 35 0.36 -8.48 16.67
CA ARG A 35 -0.71 -7.58 16.22
C ARG A 35 -0.25 -6.14 15.99
N CYS A 36 1.05 -5.96 15.71
CA CYS A 36 1.63 -4.66 15.37
C CYS A 36 1.76 -4.50 13.85
N TYR A 37 1.78 -3.24 13.41
CA TYR A 37 2.03 -2.89 12.01
C TYR A 37 0.97 -3.45 11.04
N VAL A 38 -0.26 -3.54 11.51
CA VAL A 38 -1.40 -3.99 10.70
C VAL A 38 -2.26 -2.79 10.34
N MET A 39 -2.75 -2.78 9.11
CA MET A 39 -3.65 -1.72 8.68
C MET A 39 -5.00 -1.83 9.41
N SER A 40 -5.72 -0.71 9.45
CA SER A 40 -7.04 -0.64 10.05
C SER A 40 -8.00 -1.68 9.44
N GLY A 41 -8.83 -2.30 10.27
CA GLY A 41 -9.90 -3.17 9.78
C GLY A 41 -10.97 -2.45 8.95
N ARG A 42 -10.91 -1.11 8.87
CA ARG A 42 -11.76 -0.33 7.96
C ARG A 42 -11.35 -0.49 6.50
N ILE A 43 -10.13 -0.95 6.24
CA ILE A 43 -9.69 -1.28 4.89
C ILE A 43 -10.22 -2.66 4.55
N SER A 44 -11.10 -2.71 3.56
CA SER A 44 -11.74 -3.94 3.13
C SER A 44 -11.71 -4.06 1.60
N PRO A 45 -11.78 -5.28 1.06
CA PRO A 45 -11.78 -5.45 -0.37
C PRO A 45 -13.04 -4.88 -1.02
N LEU A 46 -12.90 -4.33 -2.22
CA LEU A 46 -14.03 -3.83 -2.99
C LEU A 46 -14.90 -4.95 -3.56
N SER A 47 -14.34 -6.13 -3.74
CA SER A 47 -15.07 -7.31 -4.19
C SER A 47 -14.64 -8.54 -3.41
N PRO A 48 -15.55 -9.53 -3.27
CA PRO A 48 -15.20 -10.77 -2.58
C PRO A 48 -14.00 -11.48 -3.23
N GLY A 49 -13.14 -12.05 -2.41
CA GLY A 49 -12.03 -12.85 -2.87
C GLY A 49 -10.81 -12.08 -3.37
N MET A 50 -10.81 -10.76 -3.29
CA MET A 50 -9.62 -9.99 -3.63
C MET A 50 -8.49 -10.30 -2.66
N LYS A 51 -7.31 -10.61 -3.23
CA LYS A 51 -6.08 -10.84 -2.46
C LYS A 51 -4.93 -10.11 -3.13
N ILE A 52 -4.11 -9.47 -2.32
CA ILE A 52 -2.89 -8.83 -2.80
C ILE A 52 -1.73 -9.18 -1.87
N CYS A 53 -0.55 -9.27 -2.44
CA CYS A 53 0.68 -9.47 -1.69
C CYS A 53 1.84 -8.90 -2.49
N GLY A 54 2.61 -8.03 -1.90
CA GLY A 54 3.74 -7.40 -2.57
C GLY A 54 4.42 -6.40 -1.68
N HIS A 55 5.49 -5.80 -2.19
CA HIS A 55 6.16 -4.71 -1.48
C HIS A 55 5.28 -3.47 -1.50
N ALA A 56 5.18 -2.81 -0.34
CA ALA A 56 4.40 -1.59 -0.23
C ALA A 56 5.18 -0.39 -0.78
N ARG A 57 4.51 0.40 -1.61
CA ARG A 57 4.93 1.74 -1.98
C ARG A 57 3.99 2.70 -1.27
N THR A 58 4.49 3.36 -0.23
CA THR A 58 3.64 4.16 0.66
C THR A 58 3.59 5.61 0.22
N ILE A 59 2.41 6.17 0.29
CA ILE A 59 2.12 7.53 -0.15
C ILE A 59 1.33 8.24 0.94
N THR A 60 1.69 9.48 1.26
CA THR A 60 0.88 10.33 2.10
C THR A 60 0.86 11.75 1.51
N GLY A 61 -0.16 12.50 1.83
CA GLY A 61 -0.31 13.86 1.35
C GLY A 61 -1.26 14.67 2.23
N MET A 62 -1.54 15.88 1.81
CA MET A 62 -2.57 16.69 2.43
C MET A 62 -3.94 16.09 2.15
N VAL A 63 -4.89 16.39 3.02
CA VAL A 63 -6.27 15.93 2.87
C VAL A 63 -6.81 16.31 1.48
N GLY A 64 -7.32 15.32 0.76
CA GLY A 64 -7.91 15.55 -0.56
C GLY A 64 -6.90 15.76 -1.69
N ASP A 65 -5.59 15.71 -1.43
CA ASP A 65 -4.56 15.90 -2.44
C ASP A 65 -4.14 14.55 -3.05
N ASN A 66 -4.35 14.39 -4.34
CA ASN A 66 -3.96 13.19 -5.08
C ASN A 66 -2.62 13.31 -5.81
N GLY A 67 -1.93 14.44 -5.67
CA GLY A 67 -0.66 14.68 -6.35
C GLY A 67 0.40 13.64 -6.03
N PRO A 68 0.65 13.32 -4.74
CA PRO A 68 1.61 12.28 -4.39
C PRO A 68 1.28 10.91 -5.00
N ALA A 69 0.00 10.55 -5.12
CA ALA A 69 -0.40 9.30 -5.76
C ALA A 69 -0.02 9.28 -7.24
N HIS A 70 -0.22 10.38 -7.95
CA HIS A 70 0.20 10.51 -9.35
C HIS A 70 1.72 10.33 -9.51
N VAL A 71 2.50 10.95 -8.63
CA VAL A 71 3.96 10.79 -8.66
C VAL A 71 4.36 9.35 -8.35
N ALA A 72 3.71 8.72 -7.38
CA ALA A 72 4.00 7.35 -6.99
C ALA A 72 3.79 6.35 -8.13
N ILE A 73 2.76 6.55 -8.95
CA ILE A 73 2.51 5.72 -10.12
C ILE A 73 3.72 5.75 -11.07
N GLY A 74 4.33 6.93 -11.24
CA GLY A 74 5.49 7.08 -12.11
C GLY A 74 6.76 6.39 -11.62
N VAL A 75 6.89 6.14 -10.29
CA VAL A 75 8.06 5.49 -9.71
C VAL A 75 7.79 4.05 -9.29
N ALA A 76 6.56 3.62 -9.29
CA ALA A 76 6.19 2.26 -8.91
C ALA A 76 6.71 1.25 -9.93
N THR A 77 7.07 0.07 -9.44
CA THR A 77 7.52 -1.04 -10.27
C THR A 77 6.54 -2.20 -10.19
N PRO A 78 6.54 -3.10 -11.18
CA PRO A 78 5.61 -4.25 -11.17
C PRO A 78 5.71 -5.06 -9.87
N GLY A 79 4.58 -5.50 -9.37
CA GLY A 79 4.48 -6.28 -8.13
C GLY A 79 4.40 -5.45 -6.86
N GLU A 80 4.54 -4.13 -6.96
CA GLU A 80 4.35 -3.25 -5.81
C GLU A 80 2.88 -2.97 -5.56
N ILE A 81 2.56 -2.67 -4.30
CA ILE A 81 1.23 -2.31 -3.87
C ILE A 81 1.27 -0.87 -3.38
N LEU A 82 0.45 -0.01 -3.98
CA LEU A 82 0.33 1.37 -3.55
C LEU A 82 -0.51 1.42 -2.28
N VAL A 83 0.05 1.95 -1.21
CA VAL A 83 -0.64 2.14 0.06
C VAL A 83 -0.73 3.63 0.32
N ILE A 84 -1.94 4.17 0.22
CA ILE A 84 -2.18 5.61 0.28
C ILE A 84 -2.83 5.95 1.61
N ASP A 85 -2.17 6.82 2.37
CA ASP A 85 -2.74 7.39 3.58
C ASP A 85 -3.46 8.69 3.22
N ALA A 86 -4.78 8.64 3.16
CA ALA A 86 -5.64 9.79 2.89
C ALA A 86 -6.09 10.50 4.18
N ARG A 87 -5.48 10.16 5.32
CA ARG A 87 -5.77 10.76 6.63
C ARG A 87 -7.22 10.61 7.06
N GLY A 88 -7.88 9.55 6.63
CA GLY A 88 -9.28 9.28 6.97
C GLY A 88 -10.30 10.18 6.27
N HIS A 89 -9.87 11.03 5.36
CA HIS A 89 -10.77 11.91 4.61
C HIS A 89 -11.50 11.12 3.52
N VAL A 90 -12.82 11.20 3.50
CA VAL A 90 -13.66 10.40 2.59
C VAL A 90 -14.51 11.23 1.63
N GLU A 91 -14.51 12.55 1.77
CA GLU A 91 -15.33 13.43 0.93
C GLU A 91 -14.73 13.71 -0.44
N THR A 92 -13.42 13.50 -0.59
CA THR A 92 -12.70 13.74 -1.85
C THR A 92 -11.94 12.50 -2.24
N ALA A 93 -12.14 12.05 -3.47
CA ALA A 93 -11.41 10.91 -4.00
C ALA A 93 -9.95 11.28 -4.25
N VAL A 94 -9.04 10.38 -3.88
CA VAL A 94 -7.61 10.51 -4.19
C VAL A 94 -7.17 9.57 -5.30
N TRP A 95 -8.04 8.67 -5.75
CA TRP A 95 -7.80 7.72 -6.82
C TRP A 95 -8.92 7.80 -7.84
N GLY A 96 -8.54 8.04 -9.08
CA GLY A 96 -9.48 8.14 -10.19
C GLY A 96 -8.90 8.98 -11.31
N GLY A 97 -9.38 8.81 -12.52
CA GLY A 97 -8.92 9.56 -13.68
C GLY A 97 -7.45 9.34 -14.06
N ILE A 98 -6.90 8.24 -13.61
CA ILE A 98 -5.48 7.90 -13.76
C ILE A 98 -5.31 6.85 -14.83
#